data_2651087a50ae485e27db85b43481e4ad
#
_entry.id   2651087a50ae485e27db85b43481e4ad
#
_cell.length_a   1.000
_cell.length_b   1.000
_cell.length_c   1.000
_cell.angle_alpha   90.00
_cell.angle_beta   90.00
_cell.angle_gamma   90.00
#
_symmetry.space_group_name_H-M   'P 1'
#
loop_
_entity.id
_entity.type
_entity.pdbx_description
1 polymer ?
#
loop_
_entity_poly.entity_id
_entity_poly.type
_entity_poly.pdbx_seq_one_letter_code
_entity_poly.pdbx_strand_id
1 'polypeptide(L)'
;LYRQRFNVDVTRVAGGGAAGGLAGGLFALGATLLPGFDIVAEEVGLDEAIESCDVIITGEGRLDGTSFDGKVVGSIAALGKQQRKTVHAICGDVHASAQTHLKRLGVDATSLRETFGDDGLTATTRCVEQAAAQWLAAREA
;
A
#
# COMPACT_ATOMS: atom_id res chain seq x y z
N LEU A 1 13.81 -6.42 -30.33
CA LEU A 1 12.53 -6.45 -31.05
C LEU A 1 11.84 -5.08 -31.00
N TYR A 2 11.50 -4.52 -29.82
CA TYR A 2 10.76 -3.26 -29.69
C TYR A 2 11.53 -2.06 -30.26
N ARG A 3 12.86 -1.94 -29.99
CA ARG A 3 13.69 -0.91 -30.62
C ARG A 3 13.68 -0.97 -32.16
N GLN A 4 13.72 -2.18 -32.71
CA GLN A 4 13.79 -2.35 -34.18
C GLN A 4 12.46 -2.06 -34.86
N ARG A 5 11.33 -2.45 -34.24
CA ARG A 5 10.00 -2.34 -34.85
C ARG A 5 9.27 -1.05 -34.53
N PHE A 6 9.46 -0.52 -33.32
CA PHE A 6 8.69 0.60 -32.79
C PHE A 6 9.57 1.78 -32.36
N ASN A 7 10.90 1.66 -32.51
CA ASN A 7 11.89 2.65 -32.06
C ASN A 7 11.77 2.98 -30.54
N VAL A 8 11.34 2.01 -29.75
CA VAL A 8 11.10 2.16 -28.29
C VAL A 8 12.03 1.26 -27.50
N ASP A 9 12.72 1.83 -26.51
CA ASP A 9 13.51 1.08 -25.53
C ASP A 9 12.68 0.82 -24.27
N VAL A 10 11.92 -0.26 -24.25
CA VAL A 10 11.05 -0.63 -23.13
C VAL A 10 11.82 -0.92 -21.83
N THR A 11 13.15 -1.13 -21.89
CA THR A 11 13.97 -1.37 -20.68
C THR A 11 14.18 -0.10 -19.85
N ARG A 12 13.92 1.08 -20.43
CA ARG A 12 14.05 2.39 -19.78
C ARG A 12 12.71 3.00 -19.38
N VAL A 13 11.63 2.26 -19.64
CA VAL A 13 10.28 2.74 -19.34
C VAL A 13 9.91 2.36 -17.92
N ALA A 14 9.65 3.34 -17.07
CA ALA A 14 9.18 3.12 -15.71
C ALA A 14 7.86 2.32 -15.76
N GLY A 15 7.76 1.23 -15.00
CA GLY A 15 6.60 0.33 -15.03
C GLY A 15 6.57 -0.62 -16.23
N GLY A 16 7.50 -0.54 -17.17
CA GLY A 16 7.51 -1.37 -18.38
C GLY A 16 7.63 -2.88 -18.13
N GLY A 17 8.14 -3.29 -16.95
CA GLY A 17 8.20 -4.69 -16.52
C GLY A 17 6.89 -5.24 -15.93
N ALA A 18 5.90 -4.39 -15.66
CA ALA A 18 4.64 -4.82 -15.05
C ALA A 18 3.91 -5.88 -15.89
N ALA A 19 3.24 -6.81 -15.18
CA ALA A 19 2.55 -7.96 -15.78
C ALA A 19 3.47 -8.77 -16.71
N GLY A 20 4.70 -9.04 -16.29
CA GLY A 20 5.66 -9.84 -17.08
C GLY A 20 6.12 -9.16 -18.38
N GLY A 21 6.08 -7.79 -18.41
CA GLY A 21 6.48 -7.00 -19.57
C GLY A 21 5.34 -6.61 -20.51
N LEU A 22 4.10 -6.99 -20.20
CA LEU A 22 2.92 -6.58 -20.99
C LEU A 22 2.81 -5.06 -21.07
N ALA A 23 3.03 -4.36 -19.94
CA ALA A 23 3.01 -2.90 -19.89
C ALA A 23 4.01 -2.27 -20.88
N GLY A 24 5.25 -2.76 -20.93
CA GLY A 24 6.24 -2.31 -21.91
C GLY A 24 5.83 -2.58 -23.36
N GLY A 25 5.16 -3.70 -23.61
CA GLY A 25 4.59 -4.01 -24.92
C GLY A 25 3.50 -3.02 -25.33
N LEU A 26 2.55 -2.71 -24.44
CA LEU A 26 1.49 -1.74 -24.65
C LEU A 26 2.05 -0.33 -24.82
N PHE A 27 3.05 0.06 -24.02
CA PHE A 27 3.73 1.33 -24.17
C PHE A 27 4.34 1.50 -25.58
N ALA A 28 4.99 0.42 -26.14
CA ALA A 28 5.54 0.45 -27.47
C ALA A 28 4.48 0.62 -28.58
N LEU A 29 3.21 0.32 -28.28
CA LEU A 29 2.05 0.55 -29.13
C LEU A 29 1.36 1.89 -28.89
N GLY A 30 1.92 2.74 -28.02
CA GLY A 30 1.41 4.09 -27.75
C GLY A 30 0.56 4.22 -26.49
N ALA A 31 0.47 3.19 -25.63
CA ALA A 31 -0.23 3.31 -24.36
C ALA A 31 0.56 4.17 -23.36
N THR A 32 -0.15 4.89 -22.49
CA THR A 32 0.42 5.58 -21.33
C THR A 32 0.41 4.65 -20.13
N LEU A 33 1.55 4.55 -19.42
CA LEU A 33 1.65 3.81 -18.17
C LEU A 33 1.49 4.79 -17.01
N LEU A 34 0.55 4.52 -16.12
CA LEU A 34 0.28 5.32 -14.93
C LEU A 34 0.41 4.42 -13.68
N PRO A 35 0.80 4.99 -12.52
CA PRO A 35 0.78 4.26 -11.26
C PRO A 35 -0.64 3.78 -10.95
N GLY A 36 -0.81 2.49 -10.69
CA GLY A 36 -2.15 1.91 -10.46
C GLY A 36 -2.83 2.47 -9.21
N PHE A 37 -2.05 2.81 -8.17
CA PHE A 37 -2.59 3.44 -6.97
C PHE A 37 -3.24 4.79 -7.29
N ASP A 38 -2.57 5.64 -8.07
CA ASP A 38 -3.05 6.99 -8.37
C ASP A 38 -4.38 6.96 -9.13
N ILE A 39 -4.49 6.06 -10.12
CA ILE A 39 -5.74 5.90 -10.90
C ILE A 39 -6.89 5.44 -9.99
N VAL A 40 -6.66 4.43 -9.15
CA VAL A 40 -7.71 3.91 -8.26
C VAL A 40 -8.07 4.94 -7.20
N ALA A 41 -7.08 5.65 -6.64
CA ALA A 41 -7.30 6.69 -5.64
C ALA A 41 -8.19 7.82 -6.19
N GLU A 42 -7.93 8.27 -7.41
CA GLU A 42 -8.74 9.29 -8.10
C GLU A 42 -10.18 8.80 -8.32
N GLU A 43 -10.35 7.59 -8.86
CA GLU A 43 -11.67 7.01 -9.17
C GLU A 43 -12.55 6.81 -7.93
N VAL A 44 -11.96 6.54 -6.76
CA VAL A 44 -12.71 6.34 -5.51
C VAL A 44 -12.84 7.61 -4.66
N GLY A 45 -12.31 8.74 -5.10
CA GLY A 45 -12.31 9.99 -4.33
C GLY A 45 -11.52 9.88 -3.02
N LEU A 46 -10.34 9.22 -3.06
CA LEU A 46 -9.57 8.91 -1.85
C LEU A 46 -9.11 10.17 -1.12
N ASP A 47 -8.74 11.22 -1.84
CA ASP A 47 -8.25 12.46 -1.23
C ASP A 47 -9.35 13.14 -0.39
N GLU A 48 -10.57 13.23 -0.91
CA GLU A 48 -11.72 13.78 -0.20
C GLU A 48 -12.10 12.91 1.02
N ALA A 49 -12.00 11.58 0.87
CA ALA A 49 -12.24 10.66 1.99
C ALA A 49 -11.20 10.87 3.10
N ILE A 50 -9.92 11.02 2.76
CA ILE A 50 -8.85 11.29 3.72
C ILE A 50 -9.04 12.66 4.39
N GLU A 51 -9.40 13.70 3.64
CA GLU A 51 -9.66 15.03 4.20
C GLU A 51 -10.76 14.99 5.25
N SER A 52 -11.81 14.22 5.03
CA SER A 52 -13.00 14.15 5.87
C SER A 52 -12.87 13.24 7.09
N CYS A 53 -11.82 12.44 7.22
CA CYS A 53 -11.63 11.52 8.34
C CYS A 53 -10.56 12.02 9.34
N ASP A 54 -10.62 11.50 10.58
CA ASP A 54 -9.60 11.76 11.61
C ASP A 54 -8.52 10.68 11.63
N VAL A 55 -8.88 9.48 11.22
CA VAL A 55 -8.07 8.27 11.30
C VAL A 55 -8.19 7.45 10.03
N ILE A 56 -7.08 6.89 9.60
CA ILE A 56 -7.01 5.99 8.45
C ILE A 56 -6.55 4.62 8.94
N ILE A 57 -7.33 3.58 8.65
CA ILE A 57 -6.92 2.19 8.85
C ILE A 57 -6.67 1.59 7.48
N THR A 58 -5.48 1.03 7.29
CA THR A 58 -5.07 0.35 6.06
C THR A 58 -4.47 -1.01 6.40
N GLY A 59 -4.15 -1.82 5.41
CA GLY A 59 -3.50 -3.10 5.67
C GLY A 59 -3.21 -3.90 4.43
N GLU A 60 -2.41 -4.94 4.63
CA GLU A 60 -2.06 -5.93 3.61
C GLU A 60 -1.66 -7.26 4.27
N GLY A 61 -1.50 -8.31 3.47
CA GLY A 61 -1.12 -9.62 4.00
C GLY A 61 0.27 -9.63 4.64
N ARG A 62 1.25 -8.96 4.03
CA ARG A 62 2.62 -8.86 4.54
C ARG A 62 3.18 -7.48 4.25
N LEU A 63 3.50 -6.77 5.32
CA LEU A 63 4.13 -5.45 5.26
C LEU A 63 5.65 -5.60 5.33
N ASP A 64 6.33 -5.22 4.27
CA ASP A 64 7.80 -5.22 4.18
C ASP A 64 8.33 -3.95 3.50
N GLY A 65 9.65 -3.86 3.26
CA GLY A 65 10.26 -2.68 2.62
C GLY A 65 9.65 -2.35 1.26
N THR A 66 9.23 -3.37 0.48
CA THR A 66 8.64 -3.16 -0.86
C THR A 66 7.21 -2.63 -0.83
N SER A 67 6.55 -2.69 0.33
CA SER A 67 5.20 -2.13 0.53
C SER A 67 5.16 -0.60 0.37
N PHE A 68 6.34 0.04 0.45
CA PHE A 68 6.50 1.48 0.33
C PHE A 68 6.94 1.94 -1.08
N ASP A 69 7.02 1.00 -2.03
CA ASP A 69 7.38 1.27 -3.42
C ASP A 69 6.13 1.42 -4.31
N GLY A 70 5.21 2.32 -3.92
CA GLY A 70 3.98 2.62 -4.67
C GLY A 70 2.85 1.60 -4.48
N LYS A 71 2.90 0.76 -3.42
CA LYS A 71 1.78 -0.10 -3.02
C LYS A 71 0.82 0.64 -2.08
N VAL A 72 -0.35 0.05 -1.84
CA VAL A 72 -1.46 0.68 -1.11
C VAL A 72 -1.04 1.20 0.26
N VAL A 73 -0.45 0.37 1.12
CA VAL A 73 -0.10 0.79 2.49
C VAL A 73 0.90 1.93 2.50
N GLY A 74 1.95 1.85 1.68
CA GLY A 74 2.97 2.91 1.59
C GLY A 74 2.41 4.22 1.04
N SER A 75 1.54 4.16 0.02
CA SER A 75 0.91 5.33 -0.58
C SER A 75 -0.10 5.98 0.38
N ILE A 76 -0.95 5.19 1.04
CA ILE A 76 -1.87 5.66 2.09
C ILE A 76 -1.10 6.32 3.25
N ALA A 77 -0.01 5.69 3.70
CA ALA A 77 0.82 6.24 4.76
C ALA A 77 1.44 7.60 4.38
N ALA A 78 1.87 7.74 3.14
CA ALA A 78 2.42 9.00 2.62
C ALA A 78 1.35 10.11 2.55
N LEU A 79 0.17 9.80 2.02
CA LEU A 79 -0.98 10.72 1.97
C LEU A 79 -1.43 11.13 3.38
N GLY A 80 -1.59 10.17 4.28
CA GLY A 80 -1.98 10.45 5.67
C GLY A 80 -0.99 11.37 6.36
N LYS A 81 0.31 11.15 6.18
CA LYS A 81 1.34 12.06 6.69
C LYS A 81 1.24 13.46 6.10
N GLN A 82 1.04 13.57 4.79
CA GLN A 82 0.90 14.85 4.10
C GLN A 82 -0.29 15.63 4.63
N GLN A 83 -1.41 14.96 4.86
CA GLN A 83 -2.64 15.56 5.38
C GLN A 83 -2.73 15.57 6.91
N ARG A 84 -1.64 15.20 7.61
CA ARG A 84 -1.55 15.17 9.08
C ARG A 84 -2.60 14.28 9.74
N LYS A 85 -2.98 13.21 9.08
CA LYS A 85 -3.92 12.21 9.63
C LYS A 85 -3.17 11.11 10.37
N THR A 86 -3.82 10.54 11.35
CA THR A 86 -3.29 9.33 12.00
C THR A 86 -3.53 8.12 11.10
N VAL A 87 -2.46 7.37 10.82
CA VAL A 87 -2.54 6.16 10.02
C VAL A 87 -2.15 4.96 10.86
N HIS A 88 -2.93 3.90 10.81
CA HIS A 88 -2.64 2.61 11.41
C HIS A 88 -2.74 1.50 10.37
N ALA A 89 -1.73 0.63 10.32
CA ALA A 89 -1.69 -0.50 9.42
C ALA A 89 -1.99 -1.81 10.19
N ILE A 90 -3.00 -2.57 9.76
CA ILE A 90 -3.29 -3.91 10.28
C ILE A 90 -2.88 -4.91 9.21
N CYS A 91 -1.83 -5.69 9.48
CA CYS A 91 -1.21 -6.58 8.51
C CYS A 91 -1.15 -8.02 9.01
N GLY A 92 -1.22 -8.97 8.09
CA GLY A 92 -1.06 -10.38 8.44
C GLY A 92 0.29 -10.64 9.12
N ASP A 93 1.36 -10.07 8.57
CA ASP A 93 2.71 -10.11 9.13
C ASP A 93 3.43 -8.76 8.90
N VAL A 94 4.31 -8.35 9.83
CA VAL A 94 5.11 -7.11 9.71
C VAL A 94 6.59 -7.46 9.77
N HIS A 95 7.26 -7.37 8.65
CA HIS A 95 8.66 -7.70 8.54
C HIS A 95 9.56 -6.56 9.05
N ALA A 96 10.72 -6.91 9.60
CA ALA A 96 11.68 -5.93 10.15
C ALA A 96 12.11 -4.84 9.15
N SER A 97 12.14 -5.14 7.84
CA SER A 97 12.48 -4.17 6.79
C SER A 97 11.45 -3.03 6.62
N ALA A 98 10.23 -3.18 7.15
CA ALA A 98 9.22 -2.13 7.15
C ALA A 98 9.47 -1.05 8.23
N GLN A 99 10.17 -1.39 9.31
CA GLN A 99 10.26 -0.55 10.52
C GLN A 99 10.81 0.86 10.27
N THR A 100 11.83 0.99 9.42
CA THR A 100 12.41 2.29 9.09
C THR A 100 11.42 3.19 8.35
N HIS A 101 10.63 2.59 7.45
CA HIS A 101 9.59 3.31 6.70
C HIS A 101 8.43 3.73 7.59
N LEU A 102 7.94 2.83 8.44
CA LEU A 102 6.89 3.11 9.42
C LEU A 102 7.25 4.29 10.32
N LYS A 103 8.45 4.25 10.93
CA LYS A 103 8.96 5.35 11.76
C LYS A 103 9.06 6.67 10.99
N ARG A 104 9.59 6.63 9.77
CA ARG A 104 9.71 7.84 8.92
C ARG A 104 8.35 8.45 8.59
N LEU A 105 7.33 7.63 8.38
CA LEU A 105 5.99 8.06 8.02
C LEU A 105 5.10 8.35 9.24
N GLY A 106 5.52 7.94 10.45
CA GLY A 106 4.73 8.11 11.68
C GLY A 106 3.51 7.19 11.70
N VAL A 107 3.66 5.97 11.17
CA VAL A 107 2.61 4.95 11.09
C VAL A 107 2.88 3.86 12.09
N ASP A 108 1.87 3.53 12.90
CA ASP A 108 1.86 2.34 13.74
C ASP A 108 1.32 1.14 12.95
N ALA A 109 1.81 -0.06 13.26
CA ALA A 109 1.36 -1.27 12.60
C ALA A 109 1.10 -2.40 13.62
N THR A 110 0.00 -3.12 13.42
CA THR A 110 -0.33 -4.36 14.13
C THR A 110 -0.05 -5.55 13.22
N SER A 111 0.78 -6.49 13.69
CA SER A 111 0.93 -7.81 13.07
C SER A 111 -0.10 -8.78 13.66
N LEU A 112 -1.01 -9.27 12.84
CA LEU A 112 -2.00 -10.26 13.27
C LEU A 112 -1.32 -11.55 13.72
N ARG A 113 -0.23 -11.93 13.06
CA ARG A 113 0.55 -13.11 13.42
C ARG A 113 1.19 -12.98 14.80
N GLU A 114 1.77 -11.84 15.11
CA GLU A 114 2.38 -11.61 16.43
C GLU A 114 1.32 -11.49 17.53
N THR A 115 0.17 -10.86 17.22
CA THR A 115 -0.89 -10.60 18.21
C THR A 115 -1.76 -11.82 18.49
N PHE A 116 -2.10 -12.62 17.46
CA PHE A 116 -3.09 -13.68 17.53
C PHE A 116 -2.53 -15.08 17.16
N GLY A 117 -1.23 -15.19 16.86
CA GLY A 117 -0.62 -16.44 16.44
C GLY A 117 -1.24 -17.00 15.16
N ASP A 118 -1.52 -18.29 15.13
CA ASP A 118 -2.09 -18.98 13.96
C ASP A 118 -3.50 -18.48 13.60
N ASP A 119 -4.27 -18.00 14.58
CA ASP A 119 -5.59 -17.40 14.35
C ASP A 119 -5.51 -16.15 13.44
N GLY A 120 -4.43 -15.40 13.50
CA GLY A 120 -4.18 -14.26 12.62
C GLY A 120 -4.24 -14.62 11.12
N LEU A 121 -3.94 -15.87 10.76
CA LEU A 121 -3.97 -16.38 9.39
C LEU A 121 -5.24 -17.18 9.08
N THR A 122 -5.78 -17.92 10.05
CA THR A 122 -6.90 -18.85 9.84
C THR A 122 -8.26 -18.23 10.15
N ALA A 123 -8.31 -17.21 11.02
CA ALA A 123 -9.51 -16.46 11.40
C ALA A 123 -9.32 -14.96 11.15
N THR A 124 -8.72 -14.59 10.01
CA THR A 124 -8.23 -13.24 9.69
C THR A 124 -9.28 -12.16 9.89
N THR A 125 -10.52 -12.35 9.41
CA THR A 125 -11.59 -11.35 9.56
C THR A 125 -11.82 -10.98 11.02
N ARG A 126 -11.99 -11.97 11.90
CA ARG A 126 -12.16 -11.76 13.33
C ARG A 126 -10.97 -11.04 13.96
N CYS A 127 -9.76 -11.43 13.57
CA CYS A 127 -8.53 -10.85 14.12
C CYS A 127 -8.35 -9.38 13.67
N VAL A 128 -8.72 -9.05 12.43
CA VAL A 128 -8.73 -7.66 11.94
C VAL A 128 -9.72 -6.80 12.72
N GLU A 129 -10.95 -7.28 12.93
CA GLU A 129 -11.98 -6.59 13.72
C GLU A 129 -11.49 -6.32 15.16
N GLN A 130 -10.91 -7.35 15.80
CA GLN A 130 -10.37 -7.23 17.16
C GLN A 130 -9.19 -6.26 17.23
N ALA A 131 -8.25 -6.34 16.28
CA ALA A 131 -7.10 -5.44 16.22
C ALA A 131 -7.53 -3.98 16.04
N ALA A 132 -8.48 -3.72 15.14
CA ALA A 132 -9.04 -2.39 14.93
C ALA A 132 -9.73 -1.84 16.19
N ALA A 133 -10.58 -2.65 16.83
CA ALA A 133 -11.27 -2.27 18.05
C ALA A 133 -10.31 -1.98 19.20
N GLN A 134 -9.30 -2.83 19.41
CA GLN A 134 -8.28 -2.65 20.45
C GLN A 134 -7.47 -1.37 20.23
N TRP A 135 -7.06 -1.12 18.98
CA TRP A 135 -6.29 0.07 18.66
C TRP A 135 -7.11 1.35 18.83
N LEU A 136 -8.37 1.38 18.41
CA LEU A 136 -9.26 2.52 18.60
C LEU A 136 -9.52 2.79 20.09
N ALA A 137 -9.85 1.76 20.88
CA ALA A 137 -10.08 1.91 22.31
C ALA A 137 -8.87 2.45 23.08
N ALA A 138 -7.65 2.09 22.67
CA ALA A 138 -6.42 2.60 23.29
C ALA A 138 -6.16 4.09 23.00
N ARG A 139 -6.86 4.70 22.03
CA ARG A 139 -6.75 6.13 21.68
C ARG A 139 -7.76 7.01 22.42
N GLU A 140 -8.83 6.42 22.94
CA GLU A 140 -9.87 7.12 23.68
C GLU A 140 -9.59 7.18 25.20
N ALA A 141 -8.58 6.43 25.65
CA ALA A 141 -8.17 6.32 27.04
C ALA A 141 -7.09 7.34 27.40
#